data_aae425fa2a8db841b43fe2072a4bf10e
#
_entry.id   aae425fa2a8db841b43fe2072a4bf10e
#
_cell.length_a   1.000
_cell.length_b   1.000
_cell.length_c   1.000
_cell.angle_alpha   90.00
_cell.angle_beta   90.00
_cell.angle_gamma   90.00
#
_symmetry.space_group_name_H-M   'P 1'
#
loop_
_entity.id
_entity.type
_entity.pdbx_description
1 polymer ?
#
loop_
_entity_poly.entity_id
_entity_poly.type
_entity_poly.pdbx_seq_one_letter_code
_entity_poly.pdbx_strand_id
1 'polypeptide(L)'
;MLARLLLILPIMLPSSSGQVPTYSVAGPNDSPSIVTLRHKLDSGGAAAVKNFWDAIHKSGAPLIEAAPGATGFSLVTFLWHGDNQTRNVVIFDGVAGFDAKDQMLHLDGSDVWYKTYRVRNDARFAYNLSPNDSLQSINDVKGDDAMRKRLAMLKVDPLNPHRCPTTFGAYESESSYVELPGAPPLVWSLPVAENRRGRVTVTSIHSAHLKKDKKLWVYTPVGFRIPTDSRKGSDRYPLLVVFDGDRNVEWIPKILDVLIAKGRIPPVVAVMTDESVPAERRVELPCNPQFADFLAKELAPWARRNYDATTQPERTIVAGSSFGGLASVFAGLKHPEVFGNVISQSGSFFWKPDGAQQGEWLIHEIQAAPKLPVRFHVEVGLMESDSMEVGPNRRMRDALSAKGELVGYSEYDGGHSFLNWSGGMVNGLEYLTRPSNSKDDPSSD
;
A
#
# COMPACT_ATOMS: atom_id res chain seq x y z
N MET A 1 -7.09 -21.87 38.49
CA MET A 1 -7.56 -21.25 37.24
C MET A 1 -6.33 -20.84 36.45
N LEU A 2 -5.89 -21.69 35.50
CA LEU A 2 -4.71 -21.43 34.66
C LEU A 2 -5.12 -20.56 33.47
N ALA A 3 -4.59 -19.34 33.39
CA ALA A 3 -4.67 -18.51 32.20
C ALA A 3 -3.66 -19.05 31.17
N ARG A 4 -4.14 -19.55 30.04
CA ARG A 4 -3.31 -19.88 28.88
C ARG A 4 -2.93 -18.60 28.17
N LEU A 5 -1.66 -18.21 28.29
CA LEU A 5 -1.00 -17.24 27.42
C LEU A 5 -0.83 -17.90 26.04
N LEU A 6 -1.58 -17.44 25.03
CA LEU A 6 -1.26 -17.73 23.64
C LEU A 6 -0.08 -16.83 23.23
N LEU A 7 1.10 -17.38 23.21
CA LEU A 7 2.24 -16.78 22.51
C LEU A 7 1.99 -16.92 21.00
N ILE A 8 1.71 -15.82 20.32
CA ILE A 8 1.80 -15.74 18.87
C ILE A 8 3.25 -15.38 18.56
N LEU A 9 4.04 -16.40 18.19
CA LEU A 9 5.37 -16.19 17.62
C LEU A 9 5.22 -15.51 16.24
N PRO A 10 6.04 -14.50 15.92
CA PRO A 10 6.18 -14.01 14.56
C PRO A 10 6.83 -15.12 13.72
N ILE A 11 6.16 -15.52 12.63
CA ILE A 11 6.75 -16.44 11.65
C ILE A 11 7.80 -15.64 10.88
N MET A 12 9.07 -15.83 11.24
CA MET A 12 10.19 -15.43 10.40
C MET A 12 10.27 -16.38 9.20
N LEU A 13 10.07 -15.85 8.01
CA LEU A 13 10.37 -16.57 6.77
C LEU A 13 11.86 -16.39 6.46
N PRO A 14 12.60 -17.48 6.14
CA PRO A 14 14.01 -17.39 5.82
C PRO A 14 14.20 -16.69 4.46
N SER A 15 15.20 -15.83 4.38
CA SER A 15 15.70 -15.27 3.12
C SER A 15 16.36 -16.38 2.30
N SER A 16 15.67 -16.93 1.30
CA SER A 16 16.24 -17.89 0.36
C SER A 16 16.20 -17.37 -1.05
N SER A 17 17.33 -17.36 -1.70
CA SER A 17 17.51 -17.29 -3.15
C SER A 17 16.76 -18.46 -3.82
N GLY A 18 15.58 -18.18 -4.33
CA GLY A 18 14.69 -19.16 -4.95
C GLY A 18 13.23 -18.98 -4.54
N GLN A 19 12.77 -17.74 -4.42
CA GLN A 19 11.35 -17.45 -4.08
C GLN A 19 10.43 -18.03 -5.15
N VAL A 20 9.50 -18.89 -4.72
CA VAL A 20 8.37 -19.31 -5.55
C VAL A 20 7.58 -18.07 -5.93
N PRO A 21 7.29 -17.82 -7.23
CA PRO A 21 6.55 -16.65 -7.64
C PRO A 21 5.23 -16.49 -6.85
N THR A 22 4.90 -15.27 -6.45
CA THR A 22 3.66 -14.93 -5.75
C THR A 22 2.43 -15.32 -6.56
N TYR A 23 2.56 -15.24 -7.89
CA TYR A 23 1.52 -15.62 -8.83
C TYR A 23 2.13 -16.09 -10.16
N SER A 24 1.31 -16.80 -10.94
CA SER A 24 1.60 -17.16 -12.33
C SER A 24 0.30 -17.23 -13.12
N VAL A 25 0.38 -16.94 -14.42
CA VAL A 25 -0.76 -17.19 -15.32
C VAL A 25 -1.01 -18.69 -15.36
N ALA A 26 -2.27 -19.08 -15.11
CA ALA A 26 -2.71 -20.47 -15.21
C ALA A 26 -3.12 -20.80 -16.64
N GLY A 27 -3.09 -22.08 -17.00
CA GLY A 27 -3.55 -22.54 -18.30
C GLY A 27 -5.07 -22.34 -18.49
N PRO A 28 -5.55 -22.32 -19.74
CA PRO A 28 -6.97 -22.12 -20.04
C PRO A 28 -7.89 -23.24 -19.51
N ASN A 29 -7.30 -24.36 -19.11
CA ASN A 29 -8.00 -25.54 -18.60
C ASN A 29 -7.75 -25.75 -17.08
N ASP A 30 -7.15 -24.79 -16.38
CA ASP A 30 -6.82 -25.00 -14.96
C ASP A 30 -8.02 -24.71 -14.02
N SER A 31 -8.93 -23.78 -14.39
CA SER A 31 -10.13 -23.51 -13.57
C SER A 31 -11.17 -24.63 -13.71
N PRO A 32 -11.48 -25.37 -12.64
CA PRO A 32 -12.50 -26.42 -12.64
C PRO A 32 -13.87 -25.94 -13.10
N SER A 33 -14.27 -24.74 -12.71
CA SER A 33 -15.56 -24.14 -13.10
C SER A 33 -15.63 -23.85 -14.60
N ILE A 34 -14.56 -23.31 -15.17
CA ILE A 34 -14.48 -23.05 -16.64
C ILE A 34 -14.43 -24.35 -17.43
N VAL A 35 -13.67 -25.33 -16.98
CA VAL A 35 -13.62 -26.67 -17.61
C VAL A 35 -15.01 -27.31 -17.58
N THR A 36 -15.69 -27.27 -16.45
CA THR A 36 -17.04 -27.79 -16.31
C THR A 36 -18.03 -27.11 -17.25
N LEU A 37 -17.95 -25.78 -17.37
CA LEU A 37 -18.81 -25.02 -18.28
C LEU A 37 -18.55 -25.41 -19.73
N ARG A 38 -17.28 -25.52 -20.15
CA ARG A 38 -16.89 -25.96 -21.51
C ARG A 38 -17.45 -27.31 -21.86
N HIS A 39 -17.29 -28.31 -21.00
CA HIS A 39 -17.86 -29.65 -21.23
C HIS A 39 -19.37 -29.66 -21.37
N LYS A 40 -20.08 -28.82 -20.61
CA LYS A 40 -21.54 -28.67 -20.74
C LYS A 40 -21.95 -28.02 -22.07
N LEU A 41 -21.17 -27.04 -22.56
CA LEU A 41 -21.39 -26.43 -23.87
C LEU A 41 -21.17 -27.43 -25.01
N ASP A 42 -20.07 -28.17 -24.96
CA ASP A 42 -19.73 -29.20 -25.96
C ASP A 42 -20.79 -30.32 -26.06
N SER A 43 -21.47 -30.61 -24.93
CA SER A 43 -22.57 -31.58 -24.88
C SER A 43 -23.96 -30.98 -25.21
N GLY A 44 -24.04 -29.76 -25.74
CA GLY A 44 -25.27 -29.13 -26.20
C GLY A 44 -26.16 -28.59 -25.08
N GLY A 45 -25.60 -28.31 -23.93
CA GLY A 45 -26.32 -27.79 -22.76
C GLY A 45 -26.70 -26.31 -22.90
N ALA A 46 -27.76 -25.98 -23.65
CA ALA A 46 -28.19 -24.60 -23.90
C ALA A 46 -28.42 -23.72 -22.64
N ALA A 47 -28.72 -24.35 -21.49
CA ALA A 47 -28.92 -23.66 -20.22
C ALA A 47 -27.60 -23.49 -19.42
N ALA A 48 -26.46 -24.03 -19.90
CA ALA A 48 -25.22 -24.08 -19.12
C ALA A 48 -24.67 -22.68 -18.80
N VAL A 49 -24.69 -21.78 -19.77
CA VAL A 49 -24.21 -20.40 -19.61
C VAL A 49 -25.09 -19.64 -18.63
N LYS A 50 -26.43 -19.75 -18.79
CA LYS A 50 -27.37 -19.09 -17.87
C LYS A 50 -27.14 -19.59 -16.43
N ASN A 51 -27.05 -20.90 -16.23
CA ASN A 51 -26.84 -21.47 -14.90
C ASN A 51 -25.49 -21.08 -14.29
N PHE A 52 -24.47 -20.92 -15.13
CA PHE A 52 -23.17 -20.42 -14.71
C PHE A 52 -23.28 -18.98 -14.20
N TRP A 53 -23.87 -18.07 -14.98
CA TRP A 53 -24.07 -16.68 -14.56
C TRP A 53 -24.98 -16.55 -13.33
N ASP A 54 -26.05 -17.34 -13.24
CA ASP A 54 -26.90 -17.36 -12.04
C ASP A 54 -26.11 -17.74 -10.77
N ALA A 55 -25.16 -18.67 -10.90
CA ALA A 55 -24.25 -19.04 -9.80
C ALA A 55 -23.28 -17.91 -9.47
N ILE A 56 -22.67 -17.28 -10.47
CA ILE A 56 -21.72 -16.16 -10.28
C ILE A 56 -22.41 -14.95 -9.66
N HIS A 57 -23.61 -14.58 -10.11
CA HIS A 57 -24.37 -13.48 -9.50
C HIS A 57 -24.69 -13.73 -8.02
N LYS A 58 -24.79 -14.98 -7.62
CA LYS A 58 -25.05 -15.35 -6.22
C LYS A 58 -23.76 -15.37 -5.37
N SER A 59 -22.64 -15.87 -5.92
CA SER A 59 -21.38 -16.04 -5.18
C SER A 59 -20.43 -14.86 -5.30
N GLY A 60 -20.56 -14.05 -6.36
CA GLY A 60 -19.61 -13.02 -6.73
C GLY A 60 -18.46 -13.55 -7.59
N ALA A 61 -17.64 -12.61 -8.12
CA ALA A 61 -16.38 -12.88 -8.79
C ALA A 61 -15.24 -12.09 -8.08
N PRO A 62 -13.95 -12.44 -8.33
CA PRO A 62 -13.48 -13.57 -9.11
C PRO A 62 -13.75 -14.90 -8.43
N LEU A 63 -13.76 -16.00 -9.21
CA LEU A 63 -13.82 -17.35 -8.62
C LEU A 63 -12.50 -17.63 -7.90
N ILE A 64 -12.58 -18.15 -6.68
CA ILE A 64 -11.43 -18.63 -5.90
C ILE A 64 -11.58 -20.12 -5.72
N GLU A 65 -10.70 -20.89 -6.36
CA GLU A 65 -10.76 -22.35 -6.41
C GLU A 65 -9.45 -22.96 -5.91
N ALA A 66 -9.51 -24.19 -5.41
CA ALA A 66 -8.28 -24.89 -5.02
C ALA A 66 -7.35 -25.09 -6.23
N ALA A 67 -6.05 -24.85 -6.03
CA ALA A 67 -5.04 -25.12 -7.05
C ALA A 67 -4.56 -26.58 -6.93
N PRO A 68 -4.93 -27.49 -7.85
CA PRO A 68 -4.54 -28.90 -7.77
C PRO A 68 -3.02 -29.06 -7.71
N GLY A 69 -2.52 -29.83 -6.74
CA GLY A 69 -1.10 -30.14 -6.58
C GLY A 69 -0.23 -28.97 -6.09
N ALA A 70 -0.81 -27.81 -5.72
CA ALA A 70 -0.05 -26.63 -5.26
C ALA A 70 -0.56 -26.16 -3.89
N THR A 71 -0.06 -26.77 -2.84
CA THR A 71 -0.36 -26.35 -1.45
C THR A 71 0.08 -24.89 -1.24
N GLY A 72 -0.77 -24.09 -0.62
CA GLY A 72 -0.51 -22.66 -0.35
C GLY A 72 -0.88 -21.73 -1.52
N PHE A 73 -1.51 -22.26 -2.58
CA PHE A 73 -2.00 -21.48 -3.71
C PHE A 73 -3.49 -21.73 -3.96
N SER A 74 -4.14 -20.73 -4.55
CA SER A 74 -5.49 -20.82 -5.12
C SER A 74 -5.46 -20.44 -6.59
N LEU A 75 -6.46 -20.94 -7.34
CA LEU A 75 -6.78 -20.42 -8.66
C LEU A 75 -7.75 -19.25 -8.49
N VAL A 76 -7.40 -18.11 -9.08
CA VAL A 76 -8.23 -16.89 -9.11
C VAL A 76 -8.65 -16.67 -10.56
N THR A 77 -9.94 -16.86 -10.84
CA THR A 77 -10.48 -16.69 -12.19
C THR A 77 -11.31 -15.43 -12.27
N PHE A 78 -10.78 -14.41 -12.94
CA PHE A 78 -11.51 -13.18 -13.28
C PHE A 78 -12.50 -13.49 -14.37
N LEU A 79 -13.67 -12.83 -14.31
CA LEU A 79 -14.80 -13.04 -15.21
C LEU A 79 -15.32 -11.71 -15.72
N TRP A 80 -15.76 -11.71 -16.99
CA TRP A 80 -16.54 -10.62 -17.56
C TRP A 80 -17.70 -11.19 -18.37
N HIS A 81 -18.90 -10.66 -18.10
CA HIS A 81 -20.09 -10.98 -18.86
C HIS A 81 -20.10 -10.09 -20.11
N GLY A 82 -19.67 -10.65 -21.23
CA GLY A 82 -19.58 -9.93 -22.51
C GLY A 82 -20.90 -9.79 -23.20
N ASP A 83 -20.88 -8.99 -24.28
CA ASP A 83 -21.96 -8.83 -25.21
C ASP A 83 -21.43 -8.92 -26.66
N ASN A 84 -22.30 -8.68 -27.65
CA ASN A 84 -21.94 -8.71 -29.07
C ASN A 84 -20.99 -7.56 -29.49
N GLN A 85 -20.73 -6.59 -28.63
CA GLN A 85 -19.79 -5.49 -28.85
C GLN A 85 -18.46 -5.70 -28.13
N THR A 86 -18.36 -6.69 -27.25
CA THR A 86 -17.14 -6.97 -26.50
C THR A 86 -16.10 -7.61 -27.40
N ARG A 87 -14.98 -6.92 -27.63
CA ARG A 87 -13.86 -7.36 -28.49
C ARG A 87 -12.67 -7.88 -27.69
N ASN A 88 -12.42 -7.34 -26.53
CA ASN A 88 -11.42 -7.76 -25.57
C ASN A 88 -11.79 -7.27 -24.18
N VAL A 89 -11.20 -7.86 -23.16
CA VAL A 89 -11.25 -7.39 -21.77
C VAL A 89 -9.86 -7.52 -21.17
N VAL A 90 -9.34 -6.46 -20.61
CA VAL A 90 -8.01 -6.44 -19.99
C VAL A 90 -8.14 -6.29 -18.49
N ILE A 91 -7.28 -7.01 -17.75
CA ILE A 91 -7.15 -6.86 -16.29
C ILE A 91 -6.00 -5.90 -16.03
N PHE A 92 -6.20 -4.97 -15.09
CA PHE A 92 -5.19 -4.01 -14.64
C PHE A 92 -4.97 -4.11 -13.16
N ASP A 93 -3.73 -3.86 -12.74
CA ASP A 93 -3.24 -3.87 -11.37
C ASP A 93 -3.14 -5.29 -10.76
N GLY A 94 -2.59 -5.41 -9.55
CA GLY A 94 -2.36 -6.68 -8.89
C GLY A 94 -1.54 -7.65 -9.74
N VAL A 95 -2.09 -8.84 -9.97
CA VAL A 95 -1.42 -9.91 -10.74
C VAL A 95 -1.21 -9.59 -12.23
N ALA A 96 -1.88 -8.57 -12.75
CA ALA A 96 -1.83 -8.21 -14.17
C ALA A 96 -0.87 -7.04 -14.46
N GLY A 97 -0.54 -6.23 -13.46
CA GLY A 97 0.25 -5.00 -13.66
C GLY A 97 -0.46 -3.95 -14.52
N PHE A 98 0.33 -3.08 -15.17
CA PHE A 98 -0.18 -1.88 -15.86
C PHE A 98 0.12 -1.81 -17.36
N ASP A 99 0.61 -2.88 -17.97
CA ASP A 99 1.09 -2.86 -19.36
C ASP A 99 0.06 -3.29 -20.41
N ALA A 100 -1.18 -3.54 -20.01
CA ALA A 100 -2.31 -3.94 -20.87
C ALA A 100 -2.11 -5.28 -21.63
N LYS A 101 -1.22 -6.16 -21.17
CA LYS A 101 -0.96 -7.44 -21.81
C LYS A 101 -1.91 -8.54 -21.35
N ASP A 102 -2.52 -8.39 -20.19
CA ASP A 102 -3.32 -9.44 -19.57
C ASP A 102 -4.76 -9.45 -20.05
N GLN A 103 -4.93 -9.79 -21.33
CA GLN A 103 -6.25 -9.97 -21.94
C GLN A 103 -6.91 -11.26 -21.44
N MET A 104 -8.23 -11.19 -21.20
CA MET A 104 -9.06 -12.36 -20.95
C MET A 104 -9.24 -13.18 -22.23
N LEU A 105 -9.45 -14.46 -22.06
CA LEU A 105 -9.87 -15.39 -23.10
C LEU A 105 -11.38 -15.38 -23.24
N HIS A 106 -11.89 -15.46 -24.47
CA HIS A 106 -13.30 -15.70 -24.73
C HIS A 106 -13.57 -17.21 -24.74
N LEU A 107 -14.60 -17.64 -24.02
CA LEU A 107 -15.05 -19.04 -24.07
C LEU A 107 -16.02 -19.21 -25.25
N ASP A 108 -15.56 -19.93 -26.26
CA ASP A 108 -16.32 -20.16 -27.49
C ASP A 108 -17.73 -20.70 -27.21
N GLY A 109 -18.71 -20.20 -27.97
CA GLY A 109 -20.11 -20.57 -27.79
C GLY A 109 -20.80 -19.95 -26.58
N SER A 110 -20.20 -18.95 -25.94
CA SER A 110 -20.76 -18.26 -24.77
C SER A 110 -20.47 -16.76 -24.82
N ASP A 111 -20.98 -16.03 -23.81
CA ASP A 111 -20.67 -14.64 -23.52
C ASP A 111 -19.65 -14.48 -22.37
N VAL A 112 -18.96 -15.57 -22.03
CA VAL A 112 -18.02 -15.61 -20.89
C VAL A 112 -16.62 -15.24 -21.37
N TRP A 113 -16.07 -14.16 -20.77
CA TRP A 113 -14.66 -13.81 -20.85
C TRP A 113 -14.02 -14.15 -19.51
N TYR A 114 -12.83 -14.78 -19.53
CA TYR A 114 -12.16 -15.23 -18.31
C TYR A 114 -10.65 -15.19 -18.42
N LYS A 115 -9.99 -15.08 -17.27
CA LYS A 115 -8.55 -15.31 -17.12
C LYS A 115 -8.25 -15.84 -15.73
N THR A 116 -7.46 -16.90 -15.66
CA THR A 116 -7.11 -17.58 -14.43
C THR A 116 -5.65 -17.36 -14.08
N TYR A 117 -5.40 -17.09 -12.81
CA TYR A 117 -4.06 -17.05 -12.22
C TYR A 117 -3.97 -18.04 -11.07
N ARG A 118 -2.78 -18.58 -10.87
CA ARG A 118 -2.41 -19.28 -9.64
C ARG A 118 -1.77 -18.26 -8.73
N VAL A 119 -2.32 -18.05 -7.54
CA VAL A 119 -1.94 -16.99 -6.61
C VAL A 119 -1.73 -17.56 -5.22
N ARG A 120 -0.75 -17.08 -4.47
CA ARG A 120 -0.51 -17.50 -3.08
C ARG A 120 -1.71 -17.15 -2.21
N ASN A 121 -1.99 -18.02 -1.23
CA ASN A 121 -3.17 -17.89 -0.37
C ASN A 121 -3.13 -16.71 0.61
N ASP A 122 -1.98 -16.11 0.86
CA ASP A 122 -1.80 -14.95 1.71
C ASP A 122 -1.90 -13.60 0.96
N ALA A 123 -2.20 -13.66 -0.34
CA ALA A 123 -2.30 -12.48 -1.19
C ALA A 123 -3.60 -11.68 -0.96
N ARG A 124 -3.45 -10.36 -1.06
CA ARG A 124 -4.54 -9.40 -1.21
C ARG A 124 -4.11 -8.33 -2.20
N PHE A 125 -4.92 -8.03 -3.19
CA PHE A 125 -4.58 -7.03 -4.20
C PHE A 125 -5.81 -6.38 -4.82
N ALA A 126 -5.67 -5.12 -5.24
CA ALA A 126 -6.66 -4.41 -6.01
C ALA A 126 -6.55 -4.75 -7.50
N TYR A 127 -7.64 -4.57 -8.24
CA TYR A 127 -7.68 -4.68 -9.70
C TYR A 127 -8.82 -3.89 -10.31
N ASN A 128 -8.69 -3.60 -11.59
CA ASN A 128 -9.75 -3.04 -12.44
C ASN A 128 -9.86 -3.85 -13.74
N LEU A 129 -11.01 -3.75 -14.39
CA LEU A 129 -11.27 -4.34 -15.70
C LEU A 129 -11.41 -3.26 -16.76
N SER A 130 -10.94 -3.52 -17.98
CA SER A 130 -11.10 -2.61 -19.11
C SER A 130 -11.68 -3.37 -20.30
N PRO A 131 -13.04 -3.37 -20.46
CA PRO A 131 -13.67 -3.93 -21.64
C PRO A 131 -13.45 -3.00 -22.84
N ASN A 132 -13.22 -3.60 -24.01
CA ASN A 132 -12.89 -2.91 -25.26
C ASN A 132 -11.65 -2.00 -25.12
N ASP A 133 -10.64 -2.51 -24.41
CA ASP A 133 -9.41 -1.79 -24.12
C ASP A 133 -8.65 -1.41 -25.40
N SER A 134 -7.96 -0.27 -25.34
CA SER A 134 -7.08 0.20 -26.43
C SER A 134 -5.79 -0.58 -26.57
N LEU A 135 -5.47 -1.44 -25.60
CA LEU A 135 -4.23 -2.22 -25.50
C LEU A 135 -2.95 -1.36 -25.40
N GLN A 136 -3.10 -0.07 -25.12
CA GLN A 136 -1.98 0.82 -24.85
C GLN A 136 -1.53 0.68 -23.40
N SER A 137 -0.24 0.41 -23.18
CA SER A 137 0.35 0.45 -21.85
C SER A 137 0.17 1.83 -21.20
N ILE A 138 -0.16 1.86 -19.90
CA ILE A 138 -0.22 3.13 -19.14
C ILE A 138 1.14 3.82 -19.15
N ASN A 139 2.24 3.08 -19.16
CA ASN A 139 3.59 3.59 -19.16
C ASN A 139 3.95 4.36 -20.47
N ASP A 140 3.24 4.06 -21.55
CA ASP A 140 3.45 4.71 -22.86
C ASP A 140 2.58 5.97 -23.06
N VAL A 141 1.65 6.22 -22.15
CA VAL A 141 0.75 7.38 -22.24
C VAL A 141 1.47 8.65 -21.86
N LYS A 142 1.45 9.67 -22.73
CA LYS A 142 2.10 10.96 -22.50
C LYS A 142 1.07 12.07 -22.30
N GLY A 143 1.26 12.85 -21.25
CA GLY A 143 0.42 14.01 -20.90
C GLY A 143 -0.82 13.67 -20.09
N ASP A 144 -1.23 14.63 -19.26
CA ASP A 144 -2.28 14.43 -18.25
C ASP A 144 -3.66 14.12 -18.86
N ASP A 145 -4.03 14.76 -19.99
CA ASP A 145 -5.32 14.51 -20.65
C ASP A 145 -5.40 13.11 -21.27
N ALA A 146 -4.32 12.66 -21.90
CA ALA A 146 -4.25 11.30 -22.45
C ALA A 146 -4.28 10.24 -21.32
N MET A 147 -3.54 10.48 -20.23
CA MET A 147 -3.56 9.64 -19.05
C MET A 147 -4.98 9.57 -18.44
N ARG A 148 -5.66 10.71 -18.30
CA ARG A 148 -7.05 10.76 -17.80
C ARG A 148 -7.99 9.92 -18.66
N LYS A 149 -7.92 10.07 -19.98
CA LYS A 149 -8.74 9.27 -20.92
C LYS A 149 -8.42 7.78 -20.81
N ARG A 150 -7.14 7.43 -20.67
CA ARG A 150 -6.69 6.04 -20.53
C ARG A 150 -7.23 5.40 -19.26
N LEU A 151 -7.10 6.08 -18.14
CA LEU A 151 -7.56 5.59 -16.83
C LEU A 151 -9.10 5.57 -16.72
N ALA A 152 -9.82 6.43 -17.45
CA ALA A 152 -11.29 6.41 -17.50
C ALA A 152 -11.87 5.15 -18.16
N MET A 153 -11.06 4.36 -18.87
CA MET A 153 -11.46 3.05 -19.40
C MET A 153 -11.53 1.97 -18.33
N LEU A 154 -10.82 2.15 -17.22
CA LEU A 154 -10.79 1.21 -16.11
C LEU A 154 -12.13 1.22 -15.37
N LYS A 155 -12.67 0.04 -15.09
CA LYS A 155 -13.95 -0.16 -14.40
C LYS A 155 -13.75 -1.06 -13.20
N VAL A 156 -14.52 -0.82 -12.16
CA VAL A 156 -14.70 -1.81 -11.10
C VAL A 156 -15.36 -3.06 -11.70
N ASP A 157 -15.02 -4.22 -11.19
CA ASP A 157 -15.69 -5.47 -11.57
C ASP A 157 -17.13 -5.45 -11.05
N PRO A 158 -18.15 -5.46 -11.93
CA PRO A 158 -19.55 -5.42 -11.50
C PRO A 158 -20.01 -6.66 -10.72
N LEU A 159 -19.25 -7.76 -10.85
CA LEU A 159 -19.55 -9.03 -10.19
C LEU A 159 -18.85 -9.19 -8.85
N ASN A 160 -17.90 -8.30 -8.51
CA ASN A 160 -17.19 -8.31 -7.24
C ASN A 160 -17.82 -7.32 -6.27
N PRO A 161 -18.32 -7.72 -5.08
CA PRO A 161 -18.86 -6.78 -4.09
C PRO A 161 -17.79 -6.02 -3.32
N HIS A 162 -16.54 -6.47 -3.35
CA HIS A 162 -15.45 -5.87 -2.57
C HIS A 162 -14.87 -4.65 -3.28
N ARG A 163 -14.82 -3.52 -2.56
CA ARG A 163 -14.30 -2.22 -3.05
C ARG A 163 -13.24 -1.67 -2.13
N CYS A 164 -12.27 -0.99 -2.71
CA CYS A 164 -11.28 -0.18 -2.00
C CYS A 164 -11.01 1.11 -2.78
N PRO A 165 -10.53 2.17 -2.13
CA PRO A 165 -10.08 3.36 -2.83
C PRO A 165 -8.98 3.04 -3.84
N THR A 166 -9.08 3.62 -5.02
CA THR A 166 -8.08 3.42 -6.07
C THR A 166 -6.78 4.15 -5.75
N THR A 167 -5.66 3.57 -6.15
CA THR A 167 -4.34 4.22 -6.07
C THR A 167 -4.23 5.41 -7.05
N PHE A 168 -4.93 5.37 -8.17
CA PHE A 168 -4.87 6.40 -9.21
C PHE A 168 -5.67 7.68 -8.89
N GLY A 169 -6.46 7.67 -7.83
CA GLY A 169 -7.07 8.84 -7.19
C GLY A 169 -7.93 9.71 -8.07
N ALA A 170 -7.36 10.71 -8.71
CA ALA A 170 -8.09 11.74 -9.47
C ALA A 170 -8.93 11.21 -10.66
N TYR A 171 -8.77 9.95 -11.06
CA TYR A 171 -9.37 9.38 -12.25
C TYR A 171 -10.48 8.37 -11.95
N GLU A 172 -10.33 7.61 -10.86
CA GLU A 172 -11.34 6.66 -10.39
C GLU A 172 -11.45 6.80 -8.86
N SER A 173 -12.66 6.59 -8.33
CA SER A 173 -12.89 6.64 -6.88
C SER A 173 -12.59 5.30 -6.20
N GLU A 174 -12.80 4.19 -6.92
CA GLU A 174 -12.72 2.84 -6.37
C GLU A 174 -12.08 1.84 -7.34
N SER A 175 -11.49 0.80 -6.76
CA SER A 175 -11.07 -0.43 -7.42
C SER A 175 -11.76 -1.62 -6.78
N SER A 176 -11.89 -2.71 -7.50
CA SER A 176 -12.24 -4.00 -6.92
C SER A 176 -11.02 -4.62 -6.26
N TYR A 177 -11.22 -5.50 -5.26
CA TYR A 177 -10.09 -6.23 -4.69
C TYR A 177 -10.38 -7.71 -4.48
N VAL A 178 -9.32 -8.49 -4.48
CA VAL A 178 -9.28 -9.90 -4.12
C VAL A 178 -8.64 -10.05 -2.75
N GLU A 179 -9.23 -10.87 -1.91
CA GLU A 179 -8.64 -11.31 -0.66
C GLU A 179 -8.66 -12.82 -0.63
N LEU A 180 -7.47 -13.45 -0.54
CA LEU A 180 -7.37 -14.90 -0.48
C LEU A 180 -7.48 -15.39 0.98
N PRO A 181 -7.80 -16.68 1.19
CA PRO A 181 -8.16 -17.18 2.52
C PRO A 181 -7.11 -17.04 3.61
N GLY A 182 -5.84 -16.92 3.24
CA GLY A 182 -4.70 -16.75 4.16
C GLY A 182 -4.22 -15.31 4.27
N ALA A 183 -4.87 -14.34 3.62
CA ALA A 183 -4.46 -12.94 3.67
C ALA A 183 -4.52 -12.40 5.12
N PRO A 184 -3.51 -11.61 5.56
CA PRO A 184 -3.51 -11.01 6.89
C PRO A 184 -4.75 -10.14 7.12
N PRO A 185 -5.34 -10.09 8.32
CA PRO A 185 -6.51 -9.27 8.62
C PRO A 185 -6.27 -7.78 8.33
N LEU A 186 -7.27 -7.10 7.77
CA LEU A 186 -7.27 -5.64 7.61
C LEU A 186 -7.50 -4.98 8.98
N VAL A 187 -6.43 -4.49 9.60
CA VAL A 187 -6.48 -3.94 10.98
C VAL A 187 -7.46 -2.78 11.08
N TRP A 188 -7.54 -1.91 10.07
CA TRP A 188 -8.46 -0.78 10.05
C TRP A 188 -9.95 -1.16 10.01
N SER A 189 -10.28 -2.38 9.62
CA SER A 189 -11.66 -2.90 9.62
C SER A 189 -12.09 -3.47 10.98
N LEU A 190 -11.16 -3.64 11.92
CA LEU A 190 -11.47 -4.18 13.24
C LEU A 190 -12.29 -3.17 14.06
N PRO A 191 -13.30 -3.65 14.78
CA PRO A 191 -14.18 -2.76 15.55
C PRO A 191 -13.44 -2.14 16.74
N VAL A 192 -13.63 -0.83 16.92
CA VAL A 192 -13.22 -0.09 18.13
C VAL A 192 -14.44 0.63 18.67
N ALA A 193 -14.67 0.52 19.97
CA ALA A 193 -15.78 1.22 20.63
C ALA A 193 -15.65 2.73 20.44
N GLU A 194 -16.75 3.43 20.21
CA GLU A 194 -16.75 4.85 19.87
C GLU A 194 -16.05 5.72 20.92
N ASN A 195 -16.25 5.43 22.20
CA ASN A 195 -15.59 6.12 23.31
C ASN A 195 -14.07 5.84 23.44
N ARG A 196 -13.51 4.98 22.59
CA ARG A 196 -12.08 4.66 22.51
C ARG A 196 -11.46 5.13 21.19
N ARG A 197 -12.21 5.85 20.36
CA ARG A 197 -11.72 6.44 19.12
C ARG A 197 -11.11 7.80 19.37
N GLY A 198 -10.05 8.09 18.62
CA GLY A 198 -9.47 9.43 18.54
C GLY A 198 -10.34 10.38 17.73
N ARG A 199 -9.84 11.57 17.54
CA ARG A 199 -10.54 12.63 16.79
C ARG A 199 -9.66 13.14 15.66
N VAL A 200 -10.26 13.35 14.48
CA VAL A 200 -9.63 14.04 13.36
C VAL A 200 -10.16 15.47 13.27
N THR A 201 -9.26 16.44 13.16
CA THR A 201 -9.58 17.84 12.87
C THR A 201 -8.90 18.27 11.58
N VAL A 202 -9.58 19.11 10.79
CA VAL A 202 -9.03 19.71 9.58
C VAL A 202 -8.57 21.12 9.90
N THR A 203 -7.38 21.47 9.45
CA THR A 203 -6.77 22.81 9.65
C THR A 203 -5.83 23.11 8.49
N SER A 204 -5.12 24.23 8.57
CA SER A 204 -4.07 24.60 7.62
C SER A 204 -2.89 25.27 8.33
N ILE A 205 -1.75 25.25 7.66
CA ILE A 205 -0.54 26.00 8.03
C ILE A 205 -0.05 26.77 6.83
N HIS A 206 0.27 28.05 7.02
CA HIS A 206 1.01 28.81 6.02
C HIS A 206 2.48 28.39 6.03
N SER A 207 3.00 27.98 4.88
CA SER A 207 4.41 27.60 4.74
C SER A 207 5.18 28.69 3.98
N ALA A 208 6.22 29.21 4.60
CA ALA A 208 7.16 30.11 3.97
C ALA A 208 8.08 29.37 2.99
N HIS A 209 8.41 28.08 3.26
CA HIS A 209 9.20 27.24 2.35
C HIS A 209 8.44 26.90 1.08
N LEU A 210 7.14 26.56 1.19
CA LEU A 210 6.29 26.20 0.04
C LEU A 210 5.59 27.43 -0.57
N LYS A 211 5.60 28.58 0.11
CA LYS A 211 4.95 29.86 -0.27
C LYS A 211 3.45 29.72 -0.52
N LYS A 212 2.79 28.86 0.28
CA LYS A 212 1.36 28.59 0.19
C LYS A 212 0.81 28.06 1.52
N ASP A 213 -0.51 28.03 1.62
CA ASP A 213 -1.20 27.33 2.69
C ASP A 213 -1.26 25.83 2.39
N LYS A 214 -0.89 25.02 3.38
CA LYS A 214 -0.97 23.56 3.32
C LYS A 214 -2.09 23.08 4.22
N LYS A 215 -3.08 22.40 3.66
CA LYS A 215 -4.16 21.75 4.40
C LYS A 215 -3.62 20.54 5.16
N LEU A 216 -4.15 20.33 6.36
CA LEU A 216 -3.73 19.26 7.26
C LEU A 216 -4.96 18.56 7.85
N TRP A 217 -4.86 17.25 8.03
CA TRP A 217 -5.73 16.47 8.92
C TRP A 217 -4.90 16.07 10.13
N VAL A 218 -5.40 16.39 11.32
CA VAL A 218 -4.71 16.08 12.56
C VAL A 218 -5.53 15.09 13.36
N TYR A 219 -4.97 13.92 13.59
CA TYR A 219 -5.52 12.92 14.49
C TYR A 219 -4.96 13.12 15.88
N THR A 220 -5.84 13.14 16.87
CA THR A 220 -5.51 13.14 18.30
C THR A 220 -6.09 11.89 18.96
N PRO A 221 -5.33 11.16 19.81
CA PRO A 221 -5.79 9.92 20.41
C PRO A 221 -6.91 10.15 21.44
N VAL A 222 -7.64 9.09 21.78
CA VAL A 222 -8.61 9.15 22.88
C VAL A 222 -7.96 9.67 24.16
N GLY A 223 -8.65 10.56 24.87
CA GLY A 223 -8.12 11.17 26.09
C GLY A 223 -7.05 12.24 25.85
N PHE A 224 -6.85 12.66 24.58
CA PHE A 224 -5.93 13.76 24.26
C PHE A 224 -6.26 15.01 25.06
N ARG A 225 -5.22 15.62 25.64
CA ARG A 225 -5.30 16.90 26.36
C ARG A 225 -4.03 17.70 26.09
N ILE A 226 -4.19 18.97 25.79
CA ILE A 226 -3.07 19.91 25.81
C ILE A 226 -2.86 20.28 27.30
N PRO A 227 -1.70 19.98 27.90
CA PRO A 227 -1.43 20.29 29.28
C PRO A 227 -1.38 21.81 29.49
N THR A 228 -1.87 22.25 30.64
CA THR A 228 -1.68 23.62 31.10
C THR A 228 -0.25 23.88 31.61
N ASP A 229 0.48 22.79 31.95
CA ASP A 229 1.85 22.84 32.45
C ASP A 229 2.82 22.21 31.44
N SER A 230 4.09 22.68 31.45
CA SER A 230 5.14 22.17 30.57
C SER A 230 5.45 20.70 30.88
N ARG A 231 4.96 19.79 30.07
CA ARG A 231 5.39 18.36 30.13
C ARG A 231 6.88 18.24 29.81
N LYS A 232 7.57 17.31 30.47
CA LYS A 232 8.93 16.93 30.11
C LYS A 232 8.91 16.20 28.76
N GLY A 233 10.03 16.22 28.03
CA GLY A 233 10.10 15.69 26.66
C GLY A 233 9.54 14.26 26.48
N SER A 234 9.74 13.36 27.47
CA SER A 234 9.23 11.98 27.45
C SER A 234 7.72 11.85 27.62
N ASP A 235 7.07 12.86 28.17
CA ASP A 235 5.63 12.83 28.48
C ASP A 235 4.76 13.38 27.34
N ARG A 236 5.38 13.97 26.31
CA ARG A 236 4.70 14.46 25.11
C ARG A 236 4.30 13.30 24.17
N TYR A 237 3.30 13.55 23.36
CA TYR A 237 2.85 12.55 22.38
C TYR A 237 3.92 12.29 21.29
N PRO A 238 4.23 11.04 20.92
CA PRO A 238 4.93 10.76 19.68
C PRO A 238 4.25 11.46 18.51
N LEU A 239 5.04 11.87 17.52
CA LEU A 239 4.54 12.51 16.31
C LEU A 239 4.65 11.56 15.12
N LEU A 240 3.56 11.36 14.42
CA LEU A 240 3.51 10.69 13.12
C LEU A 240 3.15 11.72 12.04
N VAL A 241 4.00 11.89 11.05
CA VAL A 241 3.72 12.70 9.85
C VAL A 241 3.48 11.74 8.69
N VAL A 242 2.35 11.88 7.99
CA VAL A 242 1.95 11.01 6.86
C VAL A 242 1.62 11.87 5.66
N PHE A 243 2.12 11.51 4.49
CA PHE A 243 1.77 12.16 3.23
C PHE A 243 0.47 11.61 2.64
N ASP A 244 -0.04 12.24 1.56
CA ASP A 244 -1.28 11.88 0.90
C ASP A 244 -2.48 11.81 1.88
N GLY A 245 -2.61 12.83 2.72
CA GLY A 245 -3.59 12.88 3.80
C GLY A 245 -5.04 12.89 3.32
N ASP A 246 -5.30 13.37 2.12
CA ASP A 246 -6.62 13.32 1.46
C ASP A 246 -7.14 11.88 1.32
N ARG A 247 -6.26 10.89 1.25
CA ARG A 247 -6.57 9.46 1.17
C ARG A 247 -6.33 8.75 2.48
N ASN A 248 -5.22 9.05 3.13
CA ASN A 248 -4.81 8.39 4.37
C ASN A 248 -5.71 8.73 5.56
N VAL A 249 -6.48 9.81 5.51
CA VAL A 249 -7.45 10.16 6.56
C VAL A 249 -8.56 9.12 6.76
N GLU A 250 -8.82 8.28 5.75
CA GLU A 250 -9.80 7.19 5.88
C GLU A 250 -9.28 5.98 6.65
N TRP A 251 -7.95 5.77 6.67
CA TRP A 251 -7.31 4.55 7.19
C TRP A 251 -6.49 4.80 8.44
N ILE A 252 -5.61 5.79 8.42
CA ILE A 252 -4.67 6.04 9.51
C ILE A 252 -5.37 6.22 10.86
N PRO A 253 -6.45 7.02 10.98
CA PRO A 253 -7.15 7.14 12.25
C PRO A 253 -7.68 5.81 12.78
N LYS A 254 -8.25 4.96 11.90
CA LYS A 254 -8.79 3.65 12.26
C LYS A 254 -7.69 2.69 12.70
N ILE A 255 -6.54 2.69 11.99
CA ILE A 255 -5.37 1.89 12.37
C ILE A 255 -4.87 2.32 13.75
N LEU A 256 -4.69 3.63 13.96
CA LEU A 256 -4.22 4.17 15.23
C LEU A 256 -5.16 3.83 16.39
N ASP A 257 -6.47 3.97 16.18
CA ASP A 257 -7.48 3.62 17.18
C ASP A 257 -7.37 2.15 17.60
N VAL A 258 -7.24 1.23 16.64
CA VAL A 258 -7.10 -0.21 16.92
C VAL A 258 -5.79 -0.50 17.66
N LEU A 259 -4.68 0.04 17.18
CA LEU A 259 -3.36 -0.24 17.76
C LEU A 259 -3.23 0.34 19.18
N ILE A 260 -3.71 1.56 19.40
CA ILE A 260 -3.73 2.22 20.71
C ILE A 260 -4.67 1.47 21.66
N ALA A 261 -5.89 1.15 21.21
CA ALA A 261 -6.87 0.45 22.05
C ALA A 261 -6.40 -0.94 22.50
N LYS A 262 -5.55 -1.60 21.67
CA LYS A 262 -4.94 -2.90 21.98
C LYS A 262 -3.60 -2.79 22.71
N GLY A 263 -3.10 -1.59 22.97
CA GLY A 263 -1.79 -1.36 23.62
C GLY A 263 -0.60 -1.79 22.76
N ARG A 264 -0.77 -1.91 21.44
CA ARG A 264 0.30 -2.29 20.49
C ARG A 264 1.25 -1.15 20.20
N ILE A 265 0.76 0.09 20.25
CA ILE A 265 1.55 1.34 20.16
C ILE A 265 1.12 2.30 21.25
N PRO A 266 1.98 3.27 21.67
CA PRO A 266 1.57 4.34 22.57
C PRO A 266 0.56 5.29 21.89
N PRO A 267 -0.22 6.07 22.66
CA PRO A 267 -1.00 7.16 22.10
C PRO A 267 -0.12 8.13 21.31
N VAL A 268 -0.50 8.44 20.07
CA VAL A 268 0.27 9.23 19.10
C VAL A 268 -0.58 10.35 18.54
N VAL A 269 0.02 11.52 18.26
CA VAL A 269 -0.55 12.56 17.42
C VAL A 269 -0.10 12.32 15.99
N ALA A 270 -1.04 12.27 15.04
CA ALA A 270 -0.71 12.15 13.63
C ALA A 270 -1.11 13.41 12.85
N VAL A 271 -0.21 13.89 12.00
CA VAL A 271 -0.45 15.01 11.08
C VAL A 271 -0.32 14.47 9.66
N MET A 272 -1.41 14.53 8.91
CA MET A 272 -1.47 14.09 7.52
C MET A 272 -1.49 15.32 6.62
N THR A 273 -0.56 15.41 5.66
CA THR A 273 -0.42 16.54 4.72
C THR A 273 -1.21 16.30 3.45
N ASP A 274 -1.69 17.38 2.82
CA ASP A 274 -2.51 17.32 1.62
C ASP A 274 -1.66 17.35 0.34
N GLU A 275 -1.65 16.26 -0.41
CA GLU A 275 -1.03 16.12 -1.72
C GLU A 275 -2.09 15.79 -2.81
N SER A 276 -3.34 16.24 -2.60
CA SER A 276 -4.47 15.94 -3.50
C SER A 276 -4.34 16.55 -4.90
N VAL A 277 -3.49 17.57 -5.07
CA VAL A 277 -3.21 18.17 -6.38
C VAL A 277 -2.07 17.43 -7.06
N PRO A 278 -2.31 16.63 -8.13
CA PRO A 278 -1.28 15.76 -8.71
C PRO A 278 -0.05 16.51 -9.24
N ALA A 279 -0.22 17.70 -9.78
CA ALA A 279 0.88 18.53 -10.26
C ALA A 279 1.80 18.98 -9.10
N GLU A 280 1.23 19.38 -7.97
CA GLU A 280 1.97 19.75 -6.77
C GLU A 280 2.65 18.54 -6.13
N ARG A 281 1.93 17.43 -6.02
CA ARG A 281 2.46 16.17 -5.49
C ARG A 281 3.73 15.71 -6.24
N ARG A 282 3.74 15.84 -7.58
CA ARG A 282 4.90 15.51 -8.42
C ARG A 282 6.10 16.44 -8.22
N VAL A 283 5.90 17.60 -7.62
CA VAL A 283 6.97 18.57 -7.31
C VAL A 283 7.41 18.45 -5.84
N GLU A 284 6.47 18.29 -4.92
CA GLU A 284 6.75 18.31 -3.49
C GLU A 284 7.42 17.03 -2.98
N LEU A 285 6.89 15.86 -3.38
CA LEU A 285 7.36 14.61 -2.80
C LEU A 285 8.72 14.11 -3.34
N PRO A 286 9.04 14.18 -4.67
CA PRO A 286 10.28 13.60 -5.15
C PRO A 286 11.51 14.39 -4.70
N CYS A 287 12.05 14.01 -3.53
CA CYS A 287 13.32 14.53 -2.99
C CYS A 287 13.42 16.06 -2.99
N ASN A 288 12.34 16.78 -2.71
CA ASN A 288 12.30 18.24 -2.71
C ASN A 288 12.83 18.81 -1.38
N PRO A 289 13.95 19.58 -1.39
CA PRO A 289 14.52 20.15 -0.16
C PRO A 289 13.57 21.13 0.55
N GLN A 290 12.79 21.94 -0.19
CA GLN A 290 11.86 22.89 0.39
C GLN A 290 10.71 22.17 1.11
N PHE A 291 10.26 21.04 0.58
CA PHE A 291 9.25 20.22 1.24
C PHE A 291 9.82 19.56 2.51
N ALA A 292 11.04 19.01 2.45
CA ALA A 292 11.70 18.47 3.63
C ALA A 292 11.92 19.55 4.72
N ASP A 293 12.32 20.76 4.32
CA ASP A 293 12.47 21.92 5.20
C ASP A 293 11.11 22.35 5.82
N PHE A 294 10.03 22.38 5.03
CA PHE A 294 8.68 22.62 5.54
C PHE A 294 8.32 21.61 6.64
N LEU A 295 8.53 20.34 6.41
CA LEU A 295 8.20 19.29 7.38
C LEU A 295 8.98 19.47 8.70
N ALA A 296 10.30 19.71 8.58
CA ALA A 296 11.18 19.75 9.74
C ALA A 296 11.14 21.10 10.48
N LYS A 297 11.11 22.22 9.75
CA LYS A 297 11.29 23.57 10.31
C LYS A 297 9.97 24.30 10.59
N GLU A 298 8.87 23.87 9.95
CA GLU A 298 7.56 24.50 10.12
C GLU A 298 6.53 23.53 10.71
N LEU A 299 6.27 22.38 10.06
CA LEU A 299 5.21 21.45 10.45
C LEU A 299 5.46 20.79 11.81
N ALA A 300 6.64 20.20 12.02
CA ALA A 300 6.98 19.55 13.29
C ALA A 300 6.97 20.54 14.47
N PRO A 301 7.59 21.74 14.38
CA PRO A 301 7.45 22.77 15.42
C PRO A 301 6.00 23.24 15.63
N TRP A 302 5.20 23.32 14.57
CA TRP A 302 3.78 23.68 14.69
C TRP A 302 3.00 22.59 15.45
N ALA A 303 3.20 21.31 15.16
CA ALA A 303 2.58 20.20 15.86
C ALA A 303 2.98 20.17 17.35
N ARG A 304 4.24 20.49 17.65
CA ARG A 304 4.76 20.61 19.03
C ARG A 304 4.03 21.69 19.82
N ARG A 305 3.79 22.86 19.21
CA ARG A 305 3.12 23.99 19.87
C ARG A 305 1.62 23.78 20.05
N ASN A 306 0.95 23.19 19.07
CA ASN A 306 -0.51 23.12 19.02
C ASN A 306 -1.08 21.79 19.56
N TYR A 307 -0.28 20.71 19.55
CA TYR A 307 -0.74 19.36 19.88
C TYR A 307 0.16 18.62 20.87
N ASP A 308 1.03 19.34 21.58
CA ASP A 308 1.95 18.75 22.57
C ASP A 308 2.75 17.56 22.00
N ALA A 309 3.11 17.62 20.71
CA ALA A 309 3.92 16.61 20.08
C ALA A 309 5.38 16.67 20.57
N THR A 310 6.06 15.52 20.53
CA THR A 310 7.43 15.37 21.03
C THR A 310 8.44 16.25 20.31
N THR A 311 9.57 16.50 20.96
CA THR A 311 10.77 17.09 20.36
C THR A 311 11.87 16.07 20.11
N GLN A 312 11.65 14.81 20.50
CA GLN A 312 12.62 13.72 20.41
C GLN A 312 12.55 13.07 19.02
N PRO A 313 13.65 13.08 18.24
CA PRO A 313 13.66 12.47 16.91
C PRO A 313 13.27 10.99 16.93
N GLU A 314 13.74 10.23 17.92
CA GLU A 314 13.45 8.82 18.12
C GLU A 314 11.97 8.50 18.42
N ARG A 315 11.14 9.52 18.60
CA ARG A 315 9.68 9.43 18.80
C ARG A 315 8.91 10.19 17.70
N THR A 316 9.61 10.63 16.67
CA THR A 316 9.04 11.32 15.51
C THR A 316 9.18 10.44 14.28
N ILE A 317 8.06 10.06 13.68
CA ILE A 317 7.98 9.17 12.52
C ILE A 317 7.51 9.99 11.32
N VAL A 318 8.18 9.83 10.18
CA VAL A 318 7.69 10.31 8.88
C VAL A 318 7.37 9.11 8.00
N ALA A 319 6.21 9.11 7.34
CA ALA A 319 5.67 7.96 6.65
C ALA A 319 5.01 8.33 5.33
N GLY A 320 5.13 7.48 4.32
CA GLY A 320 4.42 7.62 3.06
C GLY A 320 4.62 6.45 2.11
N SER A 321 3.87 6.48 1.01
CA SER A 321 3.83 5.42 0.02
C SER A 321 4.23 5.97 -1.36
N SER A 322 4.85 5.13 -2.20
CA SER A 322 5.26 5.53 -3.56
C SER A 322 6.22 6.73 -3.53
N PHE A 323 5.90 7.85 -4.17
CA PHE A 323 6.66 9.11 -4.00
C PHE A 323 6.67 9.59 -2.55
N GLY A 324 5.62 9.30 -1.76
CA GLY A 324 5.63 9.56 -0.32
C GLY A 324 6.66 8.71 0.43
N GLY A 325 6.86 7.46 0.03
CA GLY A 325 7.92 6.58 0.56
C GLY A 325 9.32 7.11 0.24
N LEU A 326 9.53 7.58 -1.00
CA LEU A 326 10.74 8.29 -1.42
C LEU A 326 10.98 9.54 -0.57
N ALA A 327 9.93 10.38 -0.40
CA ALA A 327 10.00 11.61 0.40
C ALA A 327 10.30 11.33 1.89
N SER A 328 9.76 10.24 2.44
CA SER A 328 10.00 9.86 3.84
C SER A 328 11.47 9.54 4.09
N VAL A 329 12.10 8.75 3.22
CA VAL A 329 13.54 8.44 3.32
C VAL A 329 14.37 9.71 3.12
N PHE A 330 13.98 10.56 2.15
CA PHE A 330 14.67 11.83 1.91
C PHE A 330 14.56 12.78 3.12
N ALA A 331 13.40 12.87 3.77
CA ALA A 331 13.21 13.68 4.98
C ALA A 331 14.09 13.18 6.14
N GLY A 332 14.16 11.86 6.34
CA GLY A 332 15.06 11.25 7.33
C GLY A 332 16.54 11.49 7.04
N LEU A 333 16.94 11.49 5.76
CA LEU A 333 18.30 11.83 5.33
C LEU A 333 18.66 13.29 5.58
N LYS A 334 17.72 14.23 5.28
CA LYS A 334 17.96 15.66 5.36
C LYS A 334 17.81 16.25 6.77
N HIS A 335 16.91 15.67 7.56
CA HIS A 335 16.56 16.17 8.91
C HIS A 335 16.51 15.05 9.94
N PRO A 336 17.63 14.28 10.14
CA PRO A 336 17.66 13.22 11.14
C PRO A 336 17.50 13.74 12.58
N GLU A 337 17.77 15.03 12.81
CA GLU A 337 17.57 15.72 14.08
C GLU A 337 16.08 15.92 14.41
N VAL A 338 15.19 15.72 13.44
CA VAL A 338 13.73 15.83 13.60
C VAL A 338 13.07 14.47 13.42
N PHE A 339 13.44 13.72 12.37
CA PHE A 339 12.83 12.45 11.98
C PHE A 339 13.81 11.30 12.27
N GLY A 340 13.74 10.77 13.49
CA GLY A 340 14.54 9.60 13.88
C GLY A 340 13.92 8.26 13.45
N ASN A 341 12.71 8.27 12.84
CA ASN A 341 12.03 7.08 12.34
C ASN A 341 11.37 7.34 10.99
N VAL A 342 11.51 6.39 10.08
CA VAL A 342 11.01 6.48 8.70
C VAL A 342 10.23 5.21 8.34
N ILE A 343 9.01 5.39 7.79
CA ILE A 343 8.26 4.32 7.13
C ILE A 343 8.19 4.64 5.63
N SER A 344 8.72 3.73 4.82
CA SER A 344 8.67 3.82 3.36
C SER A 344 7.94 2.62 2.79
N GLN A 345 6.80 2.83 2.16
CA GLN A 345 5.96 1.80 1.58
C GLN A 345 6.04 1.89 0.06
N SER A 346 6.55 0.83 -0.59
CA SER A 346 6.76 0.81 -2.06
C SER A 346 7.41 2.10 -2.56
N GLY A 347 8.49 2.54 -1.90
CA GLY A 347 9.14 3.81 -2.22
C GLY A 347 9.61 3.87 -3.67
N SER A 348 9.32 4.97 -4.38
CA SER A 348 9.68 5.17 -5.79
C SER A 348 11.18 5.40 -5.97
N PHE A 349 12.01 4.48 -5.46
CA PHE A 349 13.47 4.64 -5.45
C PHE A 349 14.12 4.53 -6.84
N PHE A 350 13.38 4.12 -7.87
CA PHE A 350 13.80 4.22 -9.27
C PHE A 350 13.96 5.68 -9.75
N TRP A 351 13.38 6.63 -9.01
CA TRP A 351 13.34 8.05 -9.37
C TRP A 351 14.74 8.69 -9.45
N LYS A 352 14.84 9.68 -10.33
CA LYS A 352 16.01 10.58 -10.44
C LYS A 352 15.55 12.00 -10.77
N PRO A 353 16.31 13.03 -10.35
CA PRO A 353 16.04 14.39 -10.76
C PRO A 353 16.32 14.59 -12.25
N ASP A 354 15.69 15.61 -12.85
CA ASP A 354 15.93 15.97 -14.24
C ASP A 354 17.42 16.23 -14.50
N GLY A 355 17.91 15.72 -15.63
CA GLY A 355 19.31 15.83 -16.02
C GLY A 355 20.26 14.80 -15.38
N ALA A 356 19.84 14.03 -14.39
CA ALA A 356 20.68 12.97 -13.84
C ALA A 356 20.85 11.82 -14.85
N GLN A 357 22.09 11.32 -14.98
CA GLN A 357 22.42 10.24 -15.90
C GLN A 357 21.88 8.89 -15.42
N GLN A 358 21.94 8.63 -14.11
CA GLN A 358 21.55 7.35 -13.50
C GLN A 358 20.25 7.48 -12.73
N GLY A 359 19.42 6.43 -12.76
CA GLY A 359 18.28 6.26 -11.87
C GLY A 359 18.70 6.01 -10.42
N GLU A 360 17.72 5.81 -9.56
CA GLU A 360 17.95 5.43 -8.14
C GLU A 360 18.78 6.47 -7.36
N TRP A 361 18.58 7.74 -7.69
CA TRP A 361 19.37 8.83 -7.14
C TRP A 361 19.45 8.82 -5.62
N LEU A 362 18.32 8.59 -4.92
CA LEU A 362 18.32 8.61 -3.46
C LEU A 362 19.09 7.43 -2.85
N ILE A 363 19.16 6.29 -3.52
CA ILE A 363 20.00 5.16 -3.08
C ILE A 363 21.47 5.55 -3.07
N HIS A 364 21.92 6.25 -4.12
CA HIS A 364 23.30 6.76 -4.18
C HIS A 364 23.57 7.83 -3.12
N GLU A 365 22.62 8.73 -2.84
CA GLU A 365 22.73 9.70 -1.75
C GLU A 365 22.88 9.02 -0.38
N ILE A 366 22.05 7.97 -0.11
CA ILE A 366 22.17 7.17 1.11
C ILE A 366 23.52 6.49 1.19
N GLN A 367 24.02 5.90 0.11
CA GLN A 367 25.36 5.27 0.08
C GLN A 367 26.49 6.26 0.37
N ALA A 368 26.38 7.49 -0.11
CA ALA A 368 27.37 8.55 0.09
C ALA A 368 27.28 9.21 1.49
N ALA A 369 26.11 9.25 2.11
CA ALA A 369 25.90 9.89 3.41
C ALA A 369 26.67 9.17 4.54
N PRO A 370 27.00 9.81 5.67
CA PRO A 370 27.45 9.12 6.88
C PRO A 370 26.31 8.27 7.44
N LYS A 371 26.62 7.38 8.43
CA LYS A 371 25.59 6.67 9.20
C LYS A 371 24.64 7.68 9.84
N LEU A 372 23.34 7.42 9.74
CA LEU A 372 22.28 8.28 10.28
C LEU A 372 21.76 7.76 11.61
N PRO A 373 21.41 8.62 12.57
CA PRO A 373 20.70 8.20 13.77
C PRO A 373 19.19 7.99 13.50
N VAL A 374 18.87 7.18 12.48
CA VAL A 374 17.50 6.97 11.98
C VAL A 374 17.21 5.49 11.90
N ARG A 375 16.01 5.10 12.33
CA ARG A 375 15.46 3.76 12.15
C ARG A 375 14.53 3.75 10.94
N PHE A 376 14.65 2.74 10.11
CA PHE A 376 13.85 2.62 8.90
C PHE A 376 12.94 1.39 8.96
N HIS A 377 11.74 1.52 8.43
CA HIS A 377 10.91 0.40 8.01
C HIS A 377 10.61 0.57 6.52
N VAL A 378 11.05 -0.38 5.72
CA VAL A 378 10.88 -0.38 4.26
C VAL A 378 10.08 -1.61 3.86
N GLU A 379 9.08 -1.44 3.02
CA GLU A 379 8.29 -2.54 2.50
C GLU A 379 7.93 -2.37 1.03
N VAL A 380 7.63 -3.48 0.35
CA VAL A 380 7.23 -3.49 -1.05
C VAL A 380 6.33 -4.68 -1.36
N GLY A 381 5.39 -4.51 -2.28
CA GLY A 381 4.51 -5.57 -2.78
C GLY A 381 5.17 -6.41 -3.88
N LEU A 382 5.09 -7.73 -3.76
CA LEU A 382 5.69 -8.67 -4.71
C LEU A 382 4.94 -8.74 -6.06
N MET A 383 3.75 -8.15 -6.17
CA MET A 383 3.02 -8.00 -7.43
C MET A 383 3.34 -6.68 -8.14
N GLU A 384 4.22 -5.86 -7.57
CA GLU A 384 4.67 -4.62 -8.19
C GLU A 384 5.77 -4.90 -9.23
N SER A 385 6.11 -3.89 -10.03
CA SER A 385 7.15 -4.01 -11.06
C SER A 385 8.53 -4.29 -10.44
N ASP A 386 9.19 -5.35 -10.88
CA ASP A 386 10.53 -5.68 -10.39
C ASP A 386 11.55 -4.58 -10.68
N SER A 387 11.46 -3.94 -11.85
CA SER A 387 12.41 -2.90 -12.26
C SER A 387 12.14 -1.53 -11.63
N MET A 388 10.90 -1.21 -11.31
CA MET A 388 10.53 0.11 -10.79
C MET A 388 10.36 0.11 -9.26
N GLU A 389 9.80 -0.94 -8.66
CA GLU A 389 9.49 -0.97 -7.24
C GLU A 389 10.27 -2.04 -6.47
N VAL A 390 10.13 -3.33 -6.80
CA VAL A 390 10.68 -4.42 -5.99
C VAL A 390 12.20 -4.35 -5.92
N GLY A 391 12.87 -4.32 -7.06
CA GLY A 391 14.33 -4.26 -7.15
C GLY A 391 14.91 -3.01 -6.46
N PRO A 392 14.45 -1.79 -6.79
CA PRO A 392 14.92 -0.57 -6.12
C PRO A 392 14.68 -0.56 -4.60
N ASN A 393 13.55 -1.07 -4.10
CA ASN A 393 13.29 -1.17 -2.65
C ASN A 393 14.25 -2.17 -1.96
N ARG A 394 14.56 -3.30 -2.61
CA ARG A 394 15.59 -4.24 -2.12
C ARG A 394 16.97 -3.57 -2.07
N ARG A 395 17.35 -2.82 -3.11
CA ARG A 395 18.64 -2.09 -3.12
C ARG A 395 18.69 -0.96 -2.10
N MET A 396 17.57 -0.26 -1.84
CA MET A 396 17.51 0.72 -0.76
C MET A 396 17.72 0.05 0.61
N ARG A 397 17.04 -1.07 0.90
CA ARG A 397 17.27 -1.87 2.11
C ARG A 397 18.75 -2.23 2.24
N ASP A 398 19.36 -2.73 1.18
CA ASP A 398 20.75 -3.17 1.18
C ASP A 398 21.71 -2.00 1.42
N ALA A 399 21.44 -0.82 0.83
CA ALA A 399 22.22 0.39 1.03
C ALA A 399 22.17 0.88 2.49
N LEU A 400 20.98 0.89 3.10
CA LEU A 400 20.79 1.26 4.50
C LEU A 400 21.47 0.25 5.43
N SER A 401 21.27 -1.05 5.20
CA SER A 401 21.87 -2.13 6.00
C SER A 401 23.40 -2.14 5.93
N ALA A 402 23.99 -1.89 4.76
CA ALA A 402 25.43 -1.78 4.58
C ALA A 402 26.07 -0.65 5.40
N LYS A 403 25.29 0.36 5.74
CA LYS A 403 25.72 1.45 6.64
C LYS A 403 25.54 1.14 8.12
N GLY A 404 24.95 -0.01 8.44
CA GLY A 404 24.61 -0.40 9.81
C GLY A 404 23.44 0.38 10.38
N GLU A 405 22.51 0.83 9.51
CA GLU A 405 21.24 1.39 9.94
C GLU A 405 20.31 0.29 10.46
N LEU A 406 19.42 0.63 11.41
CA LEU A 406 18.39 -0.28 11.86
C LEU A 406 17.24 -0.30 10.84
N VAL A 407 17.13 -1.39 10.08
CA VAL A 407 16.17 -1.55 9.01
C VAL A 407 15.22 -2.72 9.27
N GLY A 408 13.95 -2.43 9.57
CA GLY A 408 12.87 -3.38 9.40
C GLY A 408 12.52 -3.47 7.91
N TYR A 409 12.47 -4.68 7.35
CA TYR A 409 12.12 -4.89 5.96
C TYR A 409 11.06 -5.96 5.81
N SER A 410 10.08 -5.73 4.95
CA SER A 410 9.07 -6.73 4.62
C SER A 410 8.67 -6.69 3.15
N GLU A 411 8.37 -7.87 2.61
CA GLU A 411 7.74 -8.05 1.31
C GLU A 411 6.38 -8.72 1.52
N TYR A 412 5.33 -8.25 0.82
CA TYR A 412 3.99 -8.79 0.97
C TYR A 412 3.41 -9.22 -0.38
N ASP A 413 2.51 -10.20 -0.36
CA ASP A 413 1.82 -10.67 -1.56
C ASP A 413 0.66 -9.74 -1.93
N GLY A 414 0.98 -8.67 -2.62
CA GLY A 414 0.05 -7.63 -3.04
C GLY A 414 0.69 -6.63 -4.00
N GLY A 415 -0.13 -5.72 -4.51
CA GLY A 415 0.25 -4.68 -5.47
C GLY A 415 0.42 -3.30 -4.85
N HIS A 416 0.63 -2.30 -5.72
CA HIS A 416 0.88 -0.90 -5.40
C HIS A 416 -0.41 -0.17 -5.01
N SER A 417 -0.92 -0.40 -3.81
CA SER A 417 -2.23 0.12 -3.41
C SER A 417 -2.34 0.49 -1.93
N PHE A 418 -3.20 1.47 -1.63
CA PHE A 418 -3.54 1.83 -0.24
C PHE A 418 -4.11 0.64 0.56
N LEU A 419 -4.78 -0.29 -0.10
CA LEU A 419 -5.27 -1.52 0.51
C LEU A 419 -4.13 -2.31 1.19
N ASN A 420 -3.00 -2.44 0.50
CA ASN A 420 -1.82 -3.15 0.98
C ASN A 420 -1.01 -2.30 1.97
N TRP A 421 -0.78 -1.02 1.66
CA TRP A 421 -0.03 -0.11 2.52
C TRP A 421 -0.65 0.08 3.90
N SER A 422 -1.98 -0.07 4.02
CA SER A 422 -2.63 -0.05 5.34
C SER A 422 -2.12 -1.15 6.28
N GLY A 423 -1.79 -2.33 5.75
CA GLY A 423 -1.18 -3.43 6.51
C GLY A 423 0.26 -3.13 6.90
N GLY A 424 1.05 -2.66 5.97
CA GLY A 424 2.44 -2.30 6.20
C GLY A 424 2.63 -1.13 7.16
N MET A 425 1.71 -0.15 7.15
CA MET A 425 1.71 0.91 8.16
C MET A 425 1.62 0.34 9.58
N VAL A 426 0.83 -0.72 9.79
CA VAL A 426 0.75 -1.41 11.08
C VAL A 426 2.12 -1.98 11.47
N ASN A 427 2.77 -2.71 10.56
CA ASN A 427 4.08 -3.32 10.81
C ASN A 427 5.14 -2.26 11.12
N GLY A 428 5.19 -1.18 10.33
CA GLY A 428 6.11 -0.08 10.53
C GLY A 428 5.91 0.65 11.86
N LEU A 429 4.66 0.96 12.22
CA LEU A 429 4.35 1.60 13.49
C LEU A 429 4.75 0.73 14.68
N GLU A 430 4.46 -0.57 14.65
CA GLU A 430 4.85 -1.48 15.73
C GLU A 430 6.36 -1.64 15.84
N TYR A 431 7.05 -1.77 14.71
CA TYR A 431 8.50 -1.87 14.70
C TYR A 431 9.16 -0.61 15.29
N LEU A 432 8.73 0.59 14.88
CA LEU A 432 9.39 1.84 15.22
C LEU A 432 8.96 2.42 16.59
N THR A 433 7.83 2.00 17.14
CA THR A 433 7.39 2.45 18.48
C THR A 433 7.89 1.57 19.61
N ARG A 434 8.51 0.42 19.31
CA ARG A 434 9.20 -0.40 20.33
C ARG A 434 10.46 0.31 20.85
N PRO A 435 10.76 0.22 22.14
CA PRO A 435 12.04 0.71 22.65
C PRO A 435 13.22 0.02 21.94
N SER A 436 14.23 0.78 21.55
CA SER A 436 15.43 0.28 20.83
C SER A 436 16.29 -0.74 21.62
N ASN A 437 15.97 -0.99 22.87
CA ASN A 437 16.67 -1.96 23.75
C ASN A 437 15.92 -3.28 23.96
N SER A 438 14.85 -3.57 23.20
CA SER A 438 14.22 -4.89 23.28
C SER A 438 15.15 -5.94 22.66
N LYS A 439 15.44 -7.03 23.40
CA LYS A 439 16.29 -8.15 22.96
C LYS A 439 15.77 -8.93 21.73
N ASP A 440 14.70 -8.43 21.11
CA ASP A 440 14.04 -8.99 19.93
C ASP A 440 14.37 -8.17 18.66
N ASP A 441 15.61 -7.67 18.55
CA ASP A 441 16.13 -7.09 17.32
C ASP A 441 16.41 -8.23 16.33
N PRO A 442 15.69 -8.31 15.18
CA PRO A 442 15.90 -9.38 14.21
C PRO A 442 17.27 -9.36 13.52
N SER A 443 18.13 -8.37 13.83
CA SER A 443 19.50 -8.29 13.34
C SER A 443 20.52 -8.98 14.26
N SER A 444 20.09 -9.65 15.33
CA SER A 444 20.98 -10.30 16.30
C SER A 444 21.13 -11.83 16.15
N ASP A 445 20.65 -12.42 15.04
CA ASP A 445 20.90 -13.84 14.65
C ASP A 445 21.54 -13.96 13.26
#